data_392ce7e58f503c2462e0a33f54865bf7
#
_entry.id   392ce7e58f503c2462e0a33f54865bf7
#
_cell.length_a   1.000
_cell.length_b   1.000
_cell.length_c   1.000
_cell.angle_alpha   90.00
_cell.angle_beta   90.00
_cell.angle_gamma   90.00
#
_symmetry.space_group_name_H-M   'P 1'
#
loop_
_entity.id
_entity.type
_entity.pdbx_description
1 polymer ?
#
loop_
_entity_poly.entity_id
_entity_poly.type
_entity_poly.pdbx_seq_one_letter_code
_entity_poly.pdbx_strand_id
1 'polypeptide(L)'
;LNEYKSPFYLYDQEILLQSIRQLYELSDNRVTLLYSVKANPLLYICRLMKQSGCGLEVSSQGEIYLAIKAGVEKSRIYYSGPGKTVFDIQYAIEKGVGIISVESVDELNLINTVALNKNIIQPVFIRINPNYKSKGLRFSMTGVSSQFGIDEEVLNDNFFDEINLLDIESMGKGL
;
A
#
# COMPACT_ATOMS: atom_id res chain seq x y z
N LEU A 1 -8.32 34.55 6.96
CA LEU A 1 -9.42 33.72 7.51
C LEU A 1 -10.79 34.41 7.45
N ASN A 2 -10.84 35.75 7.44
CA ASN A 2 -12.10 36.51 7.40
C ASN A 2 -12.89 36.35 6.09
N GLU A 3 -12.31 35.81 5.04
CA GLU A 3 -12.93 35.59 3.73
C GLU A 3 -13.73 34.29 3.64
N TYR A 4 -13.48 33.34 4.60
CA TYR A 4 -14.08 32.01 4.58
C TYR A 4 -15.12 31.88 5.69
N LYS A 5 -16.28 31.32 5.35
CA LYS A 5 -17.34 31.03 6.33
C LYS A 5 -17.04 29.70 7.03
N SER A 6 -17.18 29.67 8.37
CA SER A 6 -17.11 28.46 9.17
C SER A 6 -18.33 27.53 8.86
N PRO A 7 -18.15 26.17 8.93
CA PRO A 7 -16.93 25.44 9.27
C PRO A 7 -16.01 25.21 8.06
N PHE A 8 -14.69 25.13 8.27
CA PHE A 8 -13.69 24.77 7.26
C PHE A 8 -12.50 24.05 7.92
N TYR A 9 -11.74 23.28 7.11
CA TYR A 9 -10.47 22.67 7.50
C TYR A 9 -9.32 23.56 7.04
N LEU A 10 -8.41 23.88 7.96
CA LEU A 10 -7.16 24.58 7.66
C LEU A 10 -5.99 23.62 7.79
N TYR A 11 -5.19 23.51 6.73
CA TYR A 11 -3.97 22.71 6.73
C TYR A 11 -2.75 23.63 6.70
N ASP A 12 -1.84 23.43 7.65
CA ASP A 12 -0.56 24.14 7.68
C ASP A 12 0.50 23.29 6.96
N GLN A 13 1.00 23.80 5.85
CA GLN A 13 1.99 23.10 5.03
C GLN A 13 3.31 22.89 5.79
N GLU A 14 3.78 23.87 6.54
CA GLU A 14 5.05 23.78 7.26
C GLU A 14 5.03 22.69 8.33
N ILE A 15 3.91 22.54 9.05
CA ILE A 15 3.73 21.47 10.04
C ILE A 15 3.78 20.10 9.36
N LEU A 16 3.13 19.95 8.20
CA LEU A 16 3.16 18.70 7.43
C LEU A 16 4.59 18.36 6.97
N LEU A 17 5.29 19.34 6.40
CA LEU A 17 6.68 19.16 5.94
C LEU A 17 7.63 18.87 7.09
N GLN A 18 7.46 19.51 8.25
CA GLN A 18 8.28 19.25 9.44
C GLN A 18 8.10 17.81 9.92
N SER A 19 6.87 17.31 9.99
CA SER A 19 6.59 15.93 10.38
C SER A 19 7.28 14.91 9.46
N ILE A 20 7.27 15.16 8.15
CA ILE A 20 7.95 14.28 7.18
C ILE A 20 9.46 14.32 7.38
N ARG A 21 10.05 15.51 7.55
CA ARG A 21 11.49 15.65 7.81
C ARG A 21 11.92 14.89 9.05
N GLN A 22 11.17 15.01 10.15
CA GLN A 22 11.44 14.28 11.38
C GLN A 22 11.42 12.76 11.20
N LEU A 23 10.48 12.23 10.40
CA LEU A 23 10.44 10.79 10.10
C LEU A 23 11.66 10.33 9.31
N TYR A 24 12.11 11.09 8.33
CA TYR A 24 13.33 10.78 7.59
C TYR A 24 14.59 10.84 8.46
N GLU A 25 14.71 11.86 9.31
CA GLU A 25 15.82 11.99 10.26
C GLU A 25 15.87 10.81 11.24
N LEU A 26 14.72 10.43 11.83
CA LEU A 26 14.63 9.30 12.77
C LEU A 26 15.00 7.96 12.12
N SER A 27 14.79 7.82 10.83
CA SER A 27 15.12 6.60 10.08
C SER A 27 16.51 6.62 9.43
N ASP A 28 17.28 7.68 9.67
CA ASP A 28 18.60 7.89 9.04
C ASP A 28 18.54 7.81 7.51
N ASN A 29 17.43 8.28 6.93
CA ASN A 29 17.14 8.24 5.49
C ASN A 29 17.22 6.84 4.83
N ARG A 30 17.14 5.77 5.63
CA ARG A 30 17.24 4.37 5.14
C ARG A 30 15.90 3.74 4.79
N VAL A 31 14.80 4.48 4.90
CA VAL A 31 13.45 4.00 4.63
C VAL A 31 12.79 4.77 3.50
N THR A 32 11.86 4.12 2.83
CA THR A 32 10.92 4.77 1.92
C THR A 32 9.63 5.05 2.68
N LEU A 33 9.28 6.32 2.83
CA LEU A 33 8.01 6.71 3.44
C LEU A 33 6.88 6.60 2.41
N LEU A 34 5.77 6.02 2.83
CA LEU A 34 4.53 5.95 2.05
C LEU A 34 3.45 6.74 2.78
N TYR A 35 2.85 7.70 2.10
CA TYR A 35 1.70 8.41 2.61
C TYR A 35 0.43 7.63 2.28
N SER A 36 -0.35 7.29 3.31
CA SER A 36 -1.63 6.61 3.15
C SER A 36 -2.72 7.58 2.72
N VAL A 37 -3.16 7.48 1.46
CA VAL A 37 -4.10 8.43 0.83
C VAL A 37 -5.46 8.44 1.52
N LYS A 38 -5.90 7.31 2.10
CA LYS A 38 -7.15 7.20 2.87
C LYS A 38 -7.20 8.16 4.07
N ALA A 39 -6.05 8.61 4.60
CA ALA A 39 -6.03 9.58 5.71
C ALA A 39 -6.53 10.96 5.27
N ASN A 40 -6.14 11.41 4.07
CA ASN A 40 -6.68 12.63 3.46
C ASN A 40 -6.42 12.60 1.93
N PRO A 41 -7.44 12.37 1.09
CA PRO A 41 -7.29 12.23 -0.35
C PRO A 41 -7.23 13.55 -1.12
N LEU A 42 -6.93 14.67 -0.46
CA LEU A 42 -6.75 15.94 -1.15
C LEU A 42 -5.57 15.89 -2.11
N LEU A 43 -5.80 16.19 -3.37
CA LEU A 43 -4.78 16.17 -4.42
C LEU A 43 -3.57 17.06 -4.06
N TYR A 44 -3.81 18.19 -3.40
CA TYR A 44 -2.75 19.07 -2.92
C TYR A 44 -1.82 18.35 -1.91
N ILE A 45 -2.38 17.63 -0.95
CA ILE A 45 -1.62 16.86 0.04
C ILE A 45 -0.84 15.74 -0.66
N CYS A 46 -1.45 15.01 -1.58
CA CYS A 46 -0.76 13.96 -2.36
C CYS A 46 0.45 14.54 -3.12
N ARG A 47 0.31 15.73 -3.72
CA ARG A 47 1.41 16.44 -4.39
C ARG A 47 2.52 16.86 -3.41
N LEU A 48 2.12 17.38 -2.26
CA LEU A 48 3.07 17.78 -1.21
C LEU A 48 3.87 16.58 -0.71
N MET A 49 3.23 15.45 -0.44
CA MET A 49 3.89 14.20 -0.05
C MET A 49 4.87 13.72 -1.11
N LYS A 50 4.45 13.72 -2.39
CA LYS A 50 5.33 13.38 -3.52
C LYS A 50 6.54 14.30 -3.61
N GLN A 51 6.36 15.61 -3.46
CA GLN A 51 7.45 16.59 -3.49
C GLN A 51 8.43 16.40 -2.33
N SER A 52 7.94 15.90 -1.19
CA SER A 52 8.76 15.56 -0.01
C SER A 52 9.45 14.21 -0.11
N GLY A 53 9.40 13.53 -1.26
CA GLY A 53 10.06 12.27 -1.46
C GLY A 53 9.24 11.04 -1.02
N CYS A 54 7.98 11.18 -0.59
CA CYS A 54 7.15 10.04 -0.23
C CYS A 54 6.59 9.33 -1.47
N GLY A 55 6.44 8.00 -1.39
CA GLY A 55 5.50 7.25 -2.22
C GLY A 55 4.07 7.39 -1.67
N LEU A 56 3.09 6.81 -2.36
CA LEU A 56 1.70 6.79 -1.89
C LEU A 56 1.19 5.37 -1.71
N GLU A 57 0.60 5.10 -0.55
CA GLU A 57 -0.18 3.90 -0.29
C GLU A 57 -1.64 4.22 -0.62
N VAL A 58 -2.23 3.41 -1.50
CA VAL A 58 -3.58 3.57 -2.04
C VAL A 58 -4.40 2.30 -1.76
N SER A 59 -5.72 2.46 -1.61
CA SER A 59 -6.64 1.35 -1.29
C SER A 59 -7.89 1.31 -2.17
N SER A 60 -7.89 2.05 -3.29
CA SER A 60 -8.98 2.04 -4.27
C SER A 60 -8.52 2.55 -5.63
N GLN A 61 -9.30 2.26 -6.69
CA GLN A 61 -9.07 2.82 -8.03
C GLN A 61 -9.07 4.36 -8.03
N GLY A 62 -9.96 4.97 -7.23
CA GLY A 62 -10.01 6.43 -7.09
C GLY A 62 -8.72 7.00 -6.50
N GLU A 63 -8.13 6.32 -5.52
CA GLU A 63 -6.85 6.73 -4.93
C GLU A 63 -5.66 6.48 -5.87
N ILE A 64 -5.67 5.39 -6.67
CA ILE A 64 -4.70 5.17 -7.75
C ILE A 64 -4.76 6.34 -8.75
N TYR A 65 -5.98 6.73 -9.17
CA TYR A 65 -6.17 7.88 -10.05
C TYR A 65 -5.60 9.17 -9.44
N LEU A 66 -5.85 9.43 -8.15
CA LEU A 66 -5.32 10.60 -7.45
C LEU A 66 -3.80 10.59 -7.38
N ALA A 67 -3.18 9.43 -7.10
CA ALA A 67 -1.73 9.27 -7.06
C ALA A 67 -1.08 9.62 -8.41
N ILE A 68 -1.64 9.08 -9.50
CA ILE A 68 -1.19 9.39 -10.86
C ILE A 68 -1.38 10.89 -11.17
N LYS A 69 -2.52 11.46 -10.81
CA LYS A 69 -2.82 12.89 -11.01
C LYS A 69 -1.95 13.81 -10.17
N ALA A 70 -1.47 13.34 -9.02
CA ALA A 70 -0.47 14.03 -8.21
C ALA A 70 0.92 14.01 -8.84
N GLY A 71 1.14 13.17 -9.85
CA GLY A 71 2.41 13.01 -10.55
C GLY A 71 3.38 12.06 -9.82
N VAL A 72 2.87 11.15 -9.01
CA VAL A 72 3.68 10.13 -8.35
C VAL A 72 4.15 9.13 -9.40
N GLU A 73 5.42 8.76 -9.34
CA GLU A 73 5.99 7.71 -10.18
C GLU A 73 5.28 6.38 -9.89
N LYS A 74 4.91 5.66 -10.94
CA LYS A 74 4.13 4.44 -10.82
C LYS A 74 4.78 3.39 -9.91
N SER A 75 6.11 3.24 -9.98
CA SER A 75 6.92 2.39 -9.11
C SER A 75 6.83 2.76 -7.61
N ARG A 76 6.33 3.95 -7.30
CA ARG A 76 6.16 4.46 -5.93
C ARG A 76 4.70 4.52 -5.48
N ILE A 77 3.81 3.83 -6.19
CA ILE A 77 2.41 3.63 -5.82
C ILE A 77 2.27 2.20 -5.30
N TYR A 78 1.79 2.06 -4.07
CA TYR A 78 1.62 0.78 -3.37
C TYR A 78 0.14 0.58 -3.12
N TYR A 79 -0.43 -0.49 -3.68
CA TYR A 79 -1.85 -0.76 -3.54
C TYR A 79 -2.10 -1.79 -2.44
N SER A 80 -2.79 -1.40 -1.38
CA SER A 80 -3.14 -2.24 -0.23
C SER A 80 -4.65 -2.36 -0.05
N GLY A 81 -5.07 -3.28 0.83
CA GLY A 81 -6.46 -3.47 1.22
C GLY A 81 -7.00 -4.86 0.90
N PRO A 82 -7.87 -5.41 1.76
CA PRO A 82 -8.30 -6.82 1.72
C PRO A 82 -9.47 -7.10 0.77
N GLY A 83 -10.03 -6.10 0.10
CA GLY A 83 -11.24 -6.24 -0.70
C GLY A 83 -11.05 -5.96 -2.19
N LYS A 84 -9.85 -6.22 -2.75
CA LYS A 84 -9.59 -5.98 -4.17
C LYS A 84 -10.37 -6.97 -5.04
N THR A 85 -11.19 -6.44 -5.92
CA THR A 85 -11.89 -7.23 -6.95
C THR A 85 -10.97 -7.48 -8.14
N VAL A 86 -11.39 -8.39 -9.03
CA VAL A 86 -10.68 -8.62 -10.31
C VAL A 86 -10.54 -7.32 -11.12
N PHE A 87 -11.55 -6.45 -11.10
CA PHE A 87 -11.52 -5.16 -11.80
C PHE A 87 -10.53 -4.18 -11.16
N ASP A 88 -10.40 -4.20 -9.84
CA ASP A 88 -9.43 -3.36 -9.12
C ASP A 88 -8.00 -3.77 -9.45
N ILE A 89 -7.74 -5.09 -9.46
CA ILE A 89 -6.42 -5.65 -9.81
C ILE A 89 -6.08 -5.36 -11.27
N GLN A 90 -7.03 -5.59 -12.19
CA GLN A 90 -6.85 -5.24 -13.60
C GLN A 90 -6.51 -3.77 -13.80
N TYR A 91 -7.26 -2.89 -13.13
CA TYR A 91 -7.03 -1.45 -13.20
C TYR A 91 -5.64 -1.08 -12.65
N ALA A 92 -5.25 -1.63 -11.48
CA ALA A 92 -3.94 -1.36 -10.88
C ALA A 92 -2.79 -1.77 -11.81
N ILE A 93 -2.84 -2.98 -12.37
CA ILE A 93 -1.84 -3.51 -13.29
C ILE A 93 -1.80 -2.66 -14.58
N GLU A 94 -2.95 -2.30 -15.17
CA GLU A 94 -3.02 -1.45 -16.35
C GLU A 94 -2.44 -0.04 -16.12
N LYS A 95 -2.64 0.50 -14.94
CA LYS A 95 -2.05 1.78 -14.56
C LYS A 95 -0.57 1.69 -14.22
N GLY A 96 -0.05 0.47 -14.06
CA GLY A 96 1.36 0.20 -13.75
C GLY A 96 1.68 0.55 -12.30
N VAL A 97 0.79 0.22 -11.36
CA VAL A 97 1.06 0.34 -9.92
C VAL A 97 2.29 -0.47 -9.57
N GLY A 98 3.20 0.12 -8.80
CA GLY A 98 4.51 -0.45 -8.53
C GLY A 98 4.44 -1.76 -7.77
N ILE A 99 3.65 -1.79 -6.69
CA ILE A 99 3.53 -2.97 -5.84
C ILE A 99 2.06 -3.15 -5.41
N ILE A 100 1.59 -4.40 -5.39
CA ILE A 100 0.28 -4.76 -4.85
C ILE A 100 0.49 -5.59 -3.58
N SER A 101 -0.10 -5.17 -2.45
CA SER A 101 -0.12 -5.96 -1.21
C SER A 101 -1.14 -7.08 -1.34
N VAL A 102 -0.70 -8.31 -1.11
CA VAL A 102 -1.52 -9.52 -1.19
C VAL A 102 -2.04 -9.85 0.21
N GLU A 103 -3.35 -10.00 0.33
CA GLU A 103 -4.02 -10.25 1.61
C GLU A 103 -4.50 -11.71 1.75
N SER A 104 -4.52 -12.50 0.67
CA SER A 104 -4.90 -13.91 0.66
C SER A 104 -4.27 -14.69 -0.50
N VAL A 105 -4.24 -16.02 -0.39
CA VAL A 105 -3.75 -16.91 -1.46
C VAL A 105 -4.60 -16.77 -2.74
N ASP A 106 -5.91 -16.66 -2.58
CA ASP A 106 -6.84 -16.47 -3.71
C ASP A 106 -6.54 -15.16 -4.46
N GLU A 107 -6.24 -14.10 -3.72
CA GLU A 107 -5.85 -12.81 -4.31
C GLU A 107 -4.51 -12.91 -5.05
N LEU A 108 -3.54 -13.65 -4.52
CA LEU A 108 -2.26 -13.91 -5.18
C LEU A 108 -2.48 -14.59 -6.53
N ASN A 109 -3.28 -15.66 -6.55
CA ASN A 109 -3.61 -16.39 -7.77
C ASN A 109 -4.37 -15.51 -8.79
N LEU A 110 -5.22 -14.64 -8.31
CA LEU A 110 -5.94 -13.69 -9.15
C LEU A 110 -4.99 -12.66 -9.79
N ILE A 111 -4.06 -12.09 -9.00
CA ILE A 111 -3.05 -11.16 -9.50
C ILE A 111 -2.18 -11.85 -10.56
N ASN A 112 -1.71 -13.07 -10.27
CA ASN A 112 -0.92 -13.86 -11.22
C ASN A 112 -1.68 -14.09 -12.53
N THR A 113 -2.94 -14.51 -12.47
CA THR A 113 -3.78 -14.73 -13.65
C THR A 113 -3.91 -13.45 -14.48
N VAL A 114 -4.13 -12.30 -13.87
CA VAL A 114 -4.25 -11.03 -14.57
C VAL A 114 -2.91 -10.59 -15.17
N ALA A 115 -1.81 -10.77 -14.45
CA ALA A 115 -0.47 -10.43 -14.90
C ALA A 115 -0.03 -11.28 -16.11
N LEU A 116 -0.24 -12.61 -16.05
CA LEU A 116 0.01 -13.52 -17.15
C LEU A 116 -0.77 -13.16 -18.41
N ASN A 117 -2.07 -12.90 -18.28
CA ASN A 117 -2.93 -12.51 -19.41
C ASN A 117 -2.47 -11.20 -20.08
N LYS A 118 -1.72 -10.37 -19.38
CA LYS A 118 -1.16 -9.11 -19.90
C LYS A 118 0.33 -9.20 -20.25
N ASN A 119 0.94 -10.37 -20.04
CA ASN A 119 2.37 -10.59 -20.23
C ASN A 119 3.22 -9.56 -19.44
N ILE A 120 2.89 -9.38 -18.16
CA ILE A 120 3.52 -8.44 -17.22
C ILE A 120 3.96 -9.21 -15.97
N ILE A 121 5.14 -8.88 -15.45
CA ILE A 121 5.55 -9.29 -14.09
C ILE A 121 5.10 -8.20 -13.12
N GLN A 122 4.22 -8.57 -12.17
CA GLN A 122 3.70 -7.65 -11.16
C GLN A 122 4.39 -7.87 -9.82
N PRO A 123 5.17 -6.89 -9.32
CA PRO A 123 5.71 -6.96 -7.96
C PRO A 123 4.60 -7.00 -6.91
N VAL A 124 4.76 -7.86 -5.91
CA VAL A 124 3.80 -8.01 -4.81
C VAL A 124 4.49 -8.00 -3.45
N PHE A 125 3.79 -7.51 -2.42
CA PHE A 125 4.10 -7.76 -1.03
C PHE A 125 3.09 -8.74 -0.45
N ILE A 126 3.55 -9.77 0.22
CA ILE A 126 2.69 -10.68 0.97
C ILE A 126 2.49 -10.09 2.36
N ARG A 127 1.25 -9.77 2.70
CA ARG A 127 0.90 -9.34 4.04
C ARG A 127 0.71 -10.55 4.93
N ILE A 128 1.53 -10.64 5.96
CA ILE A 128 1.48 -11.74 6.94
C ILE A 128 0.60 -11.32 8.11
N ASN A 129 -0.32 -12.21 8.51
CA ASN A 129 -1.03 -12.14 9.78
C ASN A 129 -0.31 -13.04 10.80
N PRO A 130 0.57 -12.49 11.66
CA PRO A 130 1.33 -13.30 12.60
C PRO A 130 0.44 -13.83 13.71
N ASN A 131 0.72 -15.05 14.19
CA ASN A 131 0.04 -15.64 15.33
C ASN A 131 0.51 -15.05 16.67
N TYR A 132 0.48 -13.72 16.75
CA TYR A 132 0.87 -12.97 17.94
C TYR A 132 -0.25 -12.05 18.41
N LYS A 133 -0.67 -12.23 19.67
CA LYS A 133 -1.64 -11.35 20.34
C LYS A 133 -0.89 -10.30 21.15
N SER A 134 -0.96 -9.04 20.75
CA SER A 134 -0.43 -7.94 21.55
C SER A 134 -1.30 -7.74 22.80
N LYS A 135 -0.66 -7.75 24.00
CA LYS A 135 -1.35 -7.51 25.25
C LYS A 135 -1.76 -6.03 25.33
N GLY A 136 -3.03 -5.77 25.62
CA GLY A 136 -3.52 -4.42 25.97
C GLY A 136 -4.15 -3.62 24.84
N LEU A 137 -4.25 -4.12 23.62
CA LEU A 137 -4.99 -3.44 22.55
C LEU A 137 -6.46 -3.85 22.55
N ARG A 138 -7.36 -2.87 22.55
CA ARG A 138 -8.83 -3.09 22.41
C ARG A 138 -9.22 -3.66 21.04
N PHE A 139 -8.40 -3.41 20.01
CA PHE A 139 -8.56 -3.95 18.66
C PHE A 139 -7.20 -4.47 18.20
N SER A 140 -7.10 -5.79 17.99
CA SER A 140 -5.94 -6.41 17.36
C SER A 140 -6.28 -6.77 15.92
N MET A 141 -5.46 -6.32 14.96
CA MET A 141 -5.53 -6.78 13.57
C MET A 141 -4.64 -8.01 13.33
N THR A 142 -4.05 -8.57 14.39
CA THR A 142 -3.15 -9.72 14.35
C THR A 142 -3.51 -10.73 15.44
N GLY A 143 -3.10 -12.00 15.28
CA GLY A 143 -3.26 -13.04 16.28
C GLY A 143 -4.66 -13.68 16.33
N VAL A 144 -5.51 -13.38 15.37
CA VAL A 144 -6.78 -14.06 15.05
C VAL A 144 -6.95 -14.05 13.55
N SER A 145 -7.53 -15.08 12.97
CA SER A 145 -7.86 -15.09 11.54
C SER A 145 -8.74 -13.88 11.21
N SER A 146 -8.35 -13.11 10.23
CA SER A 146 -9.02 -11.88 9.83
C SER A 146 -8.91 -11.67 8.32
N GLN A 147 -9.62 -10.66 7.80
CA GLN A 147 -9.50 -10.26 6.39
C GLN A 147 -8.14 -9.61 6.04
N PHE A 148 -7.24 -9.46 7.01
CA PHE A 148 -5.97 -8.78 6.82
C PHE A 148 -4.80 -9.74 6.85
N GLY A 149 -4.25 -10.01 5.67
CA GLY A 149 -3.05 -10.80 5.50
C GLY A 149 -3.30 -12.32 5.53
N ILE A 150 -2.29 -13.05 5.08
CA ILE A 150 -2.25 -14.51 5.08
C ILE A 150 -1.77 -14.96 6.46
N ASP A 151 -2.48 -15.89 7.09
CA ASP A 151 -2.09 -16.42 8.40
C ASP A 151 -0.71 -17.08 8.31
N GLU A 152 0.16 -16.81 9.28
CA GLU A 152 1.55 -17.28 9.33
C GLU A 152 1.67 -18.80 9.13
N GLU A 153 0.68 -19.55 9.61
CA GLU A 153 0.63 -21.01 9.52
C GLU A 153 0.49 -21.53 8.07
N VAL A 154 -0.02 -20.71 7.16
CA VAL A 154 -0.15 -21.02 5.72
C VAL A 154 1.19 -20.84 4.99
N LEU A 155 2.08 -20.01 5.52
CA LEU A 155 3.36 -19.65 4.91
C LEU A 155 4.43 -20.71 5.20
N ASN A 156 4.26 -21.90 4.64
CA ASN A 156 5.20 -23.00 4.73
C ASN A 156 6.05 -23.12 3.44
N ASP A 157 7.00 -24.06 3.43
CA ASP A 157 7.89 -24.27 2.29
C ASP A 157 7.11 -24.54 0.99
N ASN A 158 6.02 -25.30 1.05
CA ASN A 158 5.18 -25.59 -0.12
C ASN A 158 4.56 -24.31 -0.71
N PHE A 159 4.12 -23.39 0.15
CA PHE A 159 3.59 -22.09 -0.29
C PHE A 159 4.66 -21.27 -1.06
N PHE A 160 5.89 -21.24 -0.56
CA PHE A 160 6.98 -20.53 -1.23
C PHE A 160 7.43 -21.23 -2.52
N ASP A 161 7.37 -22.57 -2.58
CA ASP A 161 7.64 -23.32 -3.80
C ASP A 161 6.58 -23.04 -4.87
N GLU A 162 5.30 -22.97 -4.49
CA GLU A 162 4.21 -22.56 -5.39
C GLU A 162 4.39 -21.13 -5.92
N ILE A 163 4.79 -20.18 -5.07
CA ILE A 163 5.06 -18.79 -5.50
C ILE A 163 6.22 -18.73 -6.50
N ASN A 164 7.29 -19.50 -6.30
CA ASN A 164 8.43 -19.53 -7.20
C ASN A 164 8.07 -20.07 -8.61
N LEU A 165 6.96 -20.78 -8.74
CA LEU A 165 6.42 -21.22 -10.02
C LEU A 165 5.52 -20.18 -10.69
N LEU A 166 5.15 -19.11 -9.98
CA LEU A 166 4.35 -18.00 -10.51
C LEU A 166 5.27 -16.93 -11.11
N ASP A 167 4.88 -16.32 -12.23
CA ASP A 167 5.57 -15.17 -12.82
C ASP A 167 5.32 -13.89 -12.00
N ILE A 168 5.57 -13.99 -10.69
CA ILE A 168 5.40 -12.90 -9.73
C ILE A 168 6.77 -12.60 -9.11
N GLU A 169 7.22 -11.36 -9.23
CA GLU A 169 8.38 -10.89 -8.51
C GLU A 169 8.02 -10.62 -7.05
N SER A 170 8.39 -11.52 -6.12
CA SER A 170 8.25 -11.26 -4.69
C SER A 170 9.38 -10.35 -4.23
N MET A 171 9.09 -9.09 -4.01
CA MET A 171 10.02 -8.16 -3.37
C MET A 171 9.93 -8.33 -1.86
N GLY A 172 10.91 -9.00 -1.30
CA GLY A 172 11.20 -8.91 0.12
C GLY A 172 11.04 -10.17 0.94
N LYS A 173 12.12 -10.93 1.06
CA LYS A 173 12.52 -11.51 2.33
C LYS A 173 13.13 -10.36 3.15
N GLY A 174 12.29 -9.58 3.78
CA GLY A 174 12.68 -8.46 4.62
C GLY A 174 11.91 -8.51 5.93
N LEU A 175 12.42 -9.22 6.90
CA LEU A 175 12.24 -8.94 8.31
C LEU A 175 13.39 -8.06 8.77
#